data_67a1072012bf5ea74a5d575820b8b01b
#
_entry.id   67a1072012bf5ea74a5d575820b8b01b
#
_cell.length_a   1.000
_cell.length_b   1.000
_cell.length_c   1.000
_cell.angle_alpha   90.00
_cell.angle_beta   90.00
_cell.angle_gamma   90.00
#
_symmetry.space_group_name_H-M   'P 1'
#
loop_
_entity.id
_entity.type
_entity.pdbx_description
1 polymer ?
#
loop_
_entity_poly.entity_id
_entity_poly.type
_entity_poly.pdbx_seq_one_letter_code
_entity_poly.pdbx_strand_id
1 'polypeptide(L)'
;MAKPTGFMDYKRVENGNVAPLERICNFKEFHPQLDEKARREQAARCMNCGVPMCQSAIKLGGMVTGCPLHNYIPEWNDALFNGQFDMAAWRLLKTSSFPEFTGRVCPALCEKACNCGSPVVSTGSNNDSGAVTVHDNELYIIEKAFESGYMKPQIPVKRSDKKVAVIGAGPAGLAAADWLNRRGHNVTVFEREDKAGGLLMYGIPNMKLDKKIVDRRIELMKAEGVQFIFNADVGRSYSANQIMQDFDAIALCCGAKKARALNAEGMDLLKTGSSGAEGGVMFAVDFLKAVTKSVIATSGALEKIGIEPANKQISQMLVQDFGIEVEGKNVIIVGGGDTGNDCCGSAIRLGCKSVTQIEMMPCPPLERAANNPWPQWPKTLKVDYGAEESISKFGHDPRVYETTVKEIISENGHITAVKTIEVEFQLIDGKRQLVERGGTEKTLPCDLLLVAAGFVGCEEYTAKAFGTELGPRGTVITPEVVSIRPSDYSTTADYSASPNGYTTS
;
A
#
# COMPACT_ATOMS: atom_id res chain seq x y z
N MET A 1 -24.55 20.84 -3.97
CA MET A 1 -24.60 19.69 -4.88
C MET A 1 -23.79 20.07 -6.11
N ALA A 2 -22.76 19.30 -6.46
CA ALA A 2 -21.95 19.54 -7.66
C ALA A 2 -22.87 19.72 -8.88
N LYS A 3 -22.66 19.16 -9.99
CA LYS A 3 -23.60 19.26 -11.12
C LYS A 3 -24.50 18.03 -11.13
N PRO A 4 -25.85 18.14 -10.98
CA PRO A 4 -26.74 16.95 -10.91
C PRO A 4 -26.61 16.00 -12.11
N THR A 5 -26.27 16.54 -13.29
CA THR A 5 -26.09 15.80 -14.55
C THR A 5 -24.62 15.52 -14.89
N GLY A 6 -23.68 15.87 -14.01
CA GLY A 6 -22.26 15.83 -14.33
C GLY A 6 -21.75 14.45 -14.78
N PHE A 7 -22.28 13.37 -14.23
CA PHE A 7 -21.94 12.00 -14.66
C PHE A 7 -22.42 11.67 -16.08
N MET A 8 -23.38 12.42 -16.62
CA MET A 8 -23.88 12.30 -17.99
C MET A 8 -23.13 13.25 -18.95
N ASP A 9 -22.72 14.43 -18.43
CA ASP A 9 -22.12 15.49 -19.23
C ASP A 9 -20.63 15.28 -19.48
N TYR A 10 -19.92 14.68 -18.51
CA TYR A 10 -18.48 14.45 -18.56
C TYR A 10 -18.16 12.97 -18.61
N LYS A 11 -17.30 12.56 -19.52
CA LYS A 11 -16.73 11.19 -19.54
C LYS A 11 -15.79 10.99 -18.36
N ARG A 12 -15.66 9.75 -17.88
CA ARG A 12 -14.63 9.40 -16.91
C ARG A 12 -13.24 9.55 -17.55
N VAL A 13 -12.38 10.32 -16.91
CA VAL A 13 -10.97 10.48 -17.27
C VAL A 13 -10.14 10.32 -16.01
N GLU A 14 -9.26 9.34 -15.99
CA GLU A 14 -8.28 9.08 -14.92
C GLU A 14 -7.03 9.94 -15.11
N ASN A 15 -6.17 9.99 -14.11
CA ASN A 15 -4.82 10.53 -14.26
C ASN A 15 -4.09 9.81 -15.39
N GLY A 16 -3.22 10.53 -16.07
CA GLY A 16 -2.44 9.96 -17.16
C GLY A 16 -1.52 8.83 -16.71
N ASN A 17 -1.03 8.08 -17.69
CA ASN A 17 0.01 7.08 -17.50
C ASN A 17 1.15 7.39 -18.45
N VAL A 18 2.37 7.49 -17.94
CA VAL A 18 3.58 7.51 -18.79
C VAL A 18 3.70 6.15 -19.49
N ALA A 19 4.02 6.16 -20.79
CA ALA A 19 4.11 4.92 -21.58
C ALA A 19 5.08 3.90 -20.93
N PRO A 20 4.75 2.58 -20.96
CA PRO A 20 5.54 1.55 -20.26
C PRO A 20 7.04 1.58 -20.60
N LEU A 21 7.41 1.70 -21.87
CA LEU A 21 8.82 1.74 -22.30
C LEU A 21 9.56 3.02 -21.88
N GLU A 22 8.83 4.10 -21.64
CA GLU A 22 9.39 5.35 -21.13
C GLU A 22 9.55 5.31 -19.61
N ARG A 23 8.50 4.90 -18.89
CA ARG A 23 8.50 4.89 -17.43
C ARG A 23 9.46 3.88 -16.79
N ILE A 24 9.81 2.79 -17.49
CA ILE A 24 10.82 1.84 -17.00
C ILE A 24 12.24 2.39 -16.97
N CYS A 25 12.50 3.57 -17.57
CA CYS A 25 13.82 4.18 -17.59
C CYS A 25 14.22 4.86 -16.27
N ASN A 26 13.31 4.94 -15.29
CA ASN A 26 13.55 5.56 -13.99
C ASN A 26 12.63 5.00 -12.91
N PHE A 27 12.80 5.48 -11.65
CA PHE A 27 11.97 5.13 -10.49
C PHE A 27 11.06 6.27 -10.02
N LYS A 28 10.69 7.22 -10.91
CA LYS A 28 9.75 8.31 -10.59
C LYS A 28 8.30 7.84 -10.67
N GLU A 29 7.40 8.54 -9.97
CA GLU A 29 5.95 8.36 -10.15
C GLU A 29 5.58 8.61 -11.62
N PHE A 30 4.68 7.78 -12.14
CA PHE A 30 4.35 7.78 -13.59
C PHE A 30 2.88 8.09 -13.88
N HIS A 31 2.15 8.66 -12.89
CA HIS A 31 0.77 9.08 -13.03
C HIS A 31 0.67 10.62 -13.01
N PRO A 32 0.90 11.30 -14.16
CA PRO A 32 0.73 12.74 -14.23
C PRO A 32 -0.73 13.12 -13.97
N GLN A 33 -0.93 14.09 -13.07
CA GLN A 33 -2.26 14.54 -12.68
C GLN A 33 -2.92 15.36 -13.80
N LEU A 34 -4.24 15.31 -13.86
CA LEU A 34 -5.05 16.20 -14.68
C LEU A 34 -4.92 17.65 -14.18
N ASP A 35 -5.09 18.62 -15.10
CA ASP A 35 -5.18 20.02 -14.75
C ASP A 35 -6.43 20.31 -13.86
N GLU A 36 -6.46 21.51 -13.29
CA GLU A 36 -7.53 21.93 -12.38
C GLU A 36 -8.92 21.84 -13.02
N LYS A 37 -9.07 22.27 -14.27
CA LYS A 37 -10.35 22.27 -14.98
C LYS A 37 -10.85 20.84 -15.18
N ALA A 38 -10.02 19.98 -15.73
CA ALA A 38 -10.35 18.59 -15.98
C ALA A 38 -10.64 17.86 -14.65
N ARG A 39 -9.89 18.13 -13.59
CA ARG A 39 -10.11 17.54 -12.28
C ARG A 39 -11.44 17.96 -11.65
N ARG A 40 -11.83 19.22 -11.77
CA ARG A 40 -13.14 19.72 -11.35
C ARG A 40 -14.28 19.08 -12.15
N GLU A 41 -14.11 18.86 -13.44
CA GLU A 41 -15.07 18.13 -14.28
C GLU A 41 -15.24 16.68 -13.80
N GLN A 42 -14.15 16.00 -13.38
CA GLN A 42 -14.24 14.67 -12.79
C GLN A 42 -14.98 14.67 -11.44
N ALA A 43 -14.79 15.67 -10.61
CA ALA A 43 -15.52 15.84 -9.36
C ALA A 43 -17.02 16.07 -9.60
N ALA A 44 -17.38 16.81 -10.67
CA ALA A 44 -18.77 17.05 -11.07
C ALA A 44 -19.55 15.78 -11.37
N ARG A 45 -18.86 14.67 -11.70
CA ARG A 45 -19.50 13.38 -11.96
C ARG A 45 -20.14 12.74 -10.72
N CYS A 46 -19.85 13.27 -9.51
CA CYS A 46 -20.45 12.78 -8.28
C CYS A 46 -21.94 13.16 -8.20
N MET A 47 -22.84 12.17 -8.18
CA MET A 47 -24.29 12.37 -8.09
C MET A 47 -24.75 12.84 -6.69
N ASN A 48 -23.88 12.89 -5.70
CA ASN A 48 -24.23 13.16 -4.29
C ASN A 48 -25.41 12.29 -3.82
N CYS A 49 -25.22 10.97 -3.91
CA CYS A 49 -26.27 9.98 -3.69
C CYS A 49 -26.83 10.05 -2.26
N GLY A 50 -28.15 9.90 -2.10
CA GLY A 50 -28.79 9.75 -0.78
C GLY A 50 -28.33 8.49 -0.03
N VAL A 51 -27.92 7.43 -0.77
CA VAL A 51 -27.28 6.23 -0.22
C VAL A 51 -25.95 6.02 -0.97
N PRO A 52 -24.87 6.67 -0.52
CA PRO A 52 -23.58 6.62 -1.20
C PRO A 52 -22.83 5.33 -0.86
N MET A 53 -22.91 4.32 -1.74
CA MET A 53 -22.21 3.06 -1.55
C MET A 53 -20.67 3.23 -1.48
N CYS A 54 -20.13 4.29 -2.09
CA CYS A 54 -18.69 4.60 -2.04
C CYS A 54 -18.14 4.78 -0.63
N GLN A 55 -18.96 5.20 0.35
CA GLN A 55 -18.55 5.43 1.75
C GLN A 55 -19.20 4.44 2.74
N SER A 56 -19.79 3.34 2.28
CA SER A 56 -20.64 2.47 3.10
C SER A 56 -19.88 1.61 4.11
N ALA A 57 -18.66 1.19 3.80
CA ALA A 57 -17.85 0.23 4.58
C ALA A 57 -18.59 -1.07 4.96
N ILE A 58 -19.66 -1.42 4.25
CA ILE A 58 -20.42 -2.65 4.52
C ILE A 58 -19.62 -3.89 4.10
N LYS A 59 -19.82 -5.00 4.80
CA LYS A 59 -19.15 -6.27 4.49
C LYS A 59 -20.07 -7.13 3.64
N LEU A 60 -19.66 -7.39 2.38
CA LEU A 60 -20.37 -8.23 1.41
C LEU A 60 -19.44 -9.34 0.89
N GLY A 61 -19.92 -10.57 0.87
CA GLY A 61 -19.13 -11.70 0.41
C GLY A 61 -17.78 -11.88 1.14
N GLY A 62 -17.72 -11.50 2.43
CA GLY A 62 -16.51 -11.56 3.26
C GLY A 62 -15.53 -10.40 3.09
N MET A 63 -15.78 -9.46 2.18
CA MET A 63 -14.92 -8.29 1.92
C MET A 63 -15.66 -6.98 2.21
N VAL A 64 -14.88 -5.94 2.59
CA VAL A 64 -15.41 -4.59 2.77
C VAL A 64 -15.73 -3.99 1.40
N THR A 65 -16.88 -3.33 1.30
CA THR A 65 -17.40 -2.64 0.12
C THR A 65 -17.50 -1.15 0.42
N GLY A 66 -17.00 -0.30 -0.47
CA GLY A 66 -16.88 1.13 -0.21
C GLY A 66 -15.68 1.49 0.66
N CYS A 67 -15.52 2.76 0.97
CA CYS A 67 -14.40 3.25 1.80
C CYS A 67 -14.55 2.79 3.25
N PRO A 68 -13.57 2.03 3.81
CA PRO A 68 -13.63 1.55 5.19
C PRO A 68 -13.49 2.66 6.25
N LEU A 69 -13.02 3.84 5.84
CA LEU A 69 -12.92 5.03 6.69
C LEU A 69 -14.20 5.88 6.67
N HIS A 70 -15.24 5.50 5.92
CA HIS A 70 -16.44 6.29 5.70
C HIS A 70 -16.14 7.73 5.22
N ASN A 71 -15.13 7.90 4.34
CA ASN A 71 -14.75 9.20 3.81
C ASN A 71 -15.95 9.94 3.21
N TYR A 72 -16.07 11.23 3.48
CA TYR A 72 -17.16 12.11 3.02
C TYR A 72 -17.02 12.43 1.53
N ILE A 73 -16.98 11.36 0.71
CA ILE A 73 -16.66 11.42 -0.72
C ILE A 73 -17.59 12.37 -1.50
N PRO A 74 -18.91 12.33 -1.33
CA PRO A 74 -19.79 13.28 -2.03
C PRO A 74 -19.51 14.73 -1.67
N GLU A 75 -19.24 15.01 -0.39
CA GLU A 75 -19.08 16.37 0.11
C GLU A 75 -17.80 17.03 -0.41
N TRP A 76 -16.66 16.33 -0.34
CA TRP A 76 -15.41 16.91 -0.84
C TRP A 76 -15.33 16.92 -2.39
N ASN A 77 -16.08 16.05 -3.10
CA ASN A 77 -16.23 16.17 -4.55
C ASN A 77 -17.07 17.42 -4.92
N ASP A 78 -18.12 17.72 -4.16
CA ASP A 78 -18.90 18.95 -4.34
C ASP A 78 -18.03 20.20 -4.15
N ALA A 79 -17.26 20.24 -3.06
CA ALA A 79 -16.33 21.34 -2.79
C ALA A 79 -15.25 21.47 -3.89
N LEU A 80 -14.69 20.37 -4.35
CA LEU A 80 -13.69 20.35 -5.43
C LEU A 80 -14.27 20.88 -6.74
N PHE A 81 -15.48 20.44 -7.14
CA PHE A 81 -16.15 20.97 -8.33
C PHE A 81 -16.33 22.48 -8.27
N ASN A 82 -16.76 23.01 -7.11
CA ASN A 82 -16.98 24.43 -6.90
C ASN A 82 -15.69 25.25 -6.73
N GLY A 83 -14.51 24.64 -6.79
CA GLY A 83 -13.20 25.30 -6.61
C GLY A 83 -12.92 25.71 -5.16
N GLN A 84 -13.64 25.12 -4.21
CA GLN A 84 -13.47 25.35 -2.76
C GLN A 84 -12.42 24.37 -2.19
N PHE A 85 -11.16 24.54 -2.58
CA PHE A 85 -10.11 23.57 -2.30
C PHE A 85 -9.83 23.37 -0.80
N ASP A 86 -9.82 24.43 -0.02
CA ASP A 86 -9.63 24.37 1.44
C ASP A 86 -10.80 23.62 2.12
N MET A 87 -12.04 23.84 1.65
CA MET A 87 -13.20 23.10 2.14
C MET A 87 -13.12 21.63 1.76
N ALA A 88 -12.71 21.32 0.54
CA ALA A 88 -12.49 19.95 0.09
C ALA A 88 -11.44 19.25 0.95
N ALA A 89 -10.30 19.89 1.22
CA ALA A 89 -9.25 19.38 2.08
C ALA A 89 -9.75 19.19 3.52
N TRP A 90 -10.47 20.16 4.07
CA TRP A 90 -11.04 20.06 5.41
C TRP A 90 -12.00 18.87 5.55
N ARG A 91 -12.87 18.63 4.55
CA ARG A 91 -13.80 17.49 4.54
C ARG A 91 -13.06 16.16 4.41
N LEU A 92 -12.04 16.07 3.55
CA LEU A 92 -11.23 14.89 3.35
C LEU A 92 -10.47 14.50 4.62
N LEU A 93 -9.83 15.48 5.27
CA LEU A 93 -9.01 15.27 6.47
C LEU A 93 -9.84 14.97 7.75
N LYS A 94 -11.17 15.04 7.69
CA LYS A 94 -12.03 14.63 8.81
C LYS A 94 -11.95 13.13 9.10
N THR A 95 -11.76 12.34 8.09
CA THR A 95 -11.79 10.86 8.17
C THR A 95 -10.52 10.19 7.64
N SER A 96 -9.72 10.88 6.82
CA SER A 96 -8.46 10.38 6.28
C SER A 96 -7.28 11.15 6.84
N SER A 97 -6.36 10.47 7.56
CA SER A 97 -5.15 11.10 8.09
C SER A 97 -4.10 11.37 7.01
N PHE A 98 -4.04 10.52 5.98
CA PHE A 98 -2.96 10.52 4.99
C PHE A 98 -3.46 10.36 3.55
N PRO A 99 -4.24 11.33 3.04
CA PRO A 99 -4.77 11.25 1.67
C PRO A 99 -3.68 11.21 0.59
N GLU A 100 -2.50 11.77 0.85
CA GLU A 100 -1.36 11.71 -0.06
C GLU A 100 -0.82 10.28 -0.27
N PHE A 101 -1.02 9.37 0.71
CA PHE A 101 -0.67 7.96 0.57
C PHE A 101 -1.83 7.17 -0.05
N THR A 102 -3.04 7.32 0.48
CA THR A 102 -4.21 6.60 -0.03
C THR A 102 -4.55 7.03 -1.45
N GLY A 103 -4.40 8.30 -1.81
CA GLY A 103 -4.55 8.81 -3.17
C GLY A 103 -3.47 8.34 -4.16
N ARG A 104 -2.46 7.56 -3.73
CA ARG A 104 -1.46 6.93 -4.60
C ARG A 104 -1.55 5.40 -4.61
N VAL A 105 -1.86 4.78 -3.46
CA VAL A 105 -1.70 3.32 -3.31
C VAL A 105 -2.95 2.58 -2.84
N CYS A 106 -4.04 3.27 -2.52
CA CYS A 106 -5.29 2.63 -2.16
C CYS A 106 -5.91 1.94 -3.38
N PRO A 107 -6.41 0.69 -3.26
CA PRO A 107 -7.07 -0.01 -4.37
C PRO A 107 -8.42 0.61 -4.76
N ALA A 108 -8.87 1.67 -4.08
CA ALA A 108 -10.09 2.43 -4.36
C ALA A 108 -11.37 1.59 -4.32
N LEU A 109 -11.62 0.89 -3.19
CA LEU A 109 -12.88 0.18 -2.97
C LEU A 109 -14.11 1.08 -3.14
N CYS A 110 -13.95 2.38 -2.85
CA CYS A 110 -14.97 3.40 -3.07
C CYS A 110 -15.39 3.54 -4.53
N GLU A 111 -14.45 3.48 -5.48
CA GLU A 111 -14.75 3.52 -6.92
C GLU A 111 -15.46 2.25 -7.38
N LYS A 112 -15.02 1.09 -6.88
CA LYS A 112 -15.64 -0.19 -7.24
C LYS A 112 -17.06 -0.35 -6.72
N ALA A 113 -17.43 0.42 -5.69
CA ALA A 113 -18.77 0.49 -5.12
C ALA A 113 -19.58 1.75 -5.55
N CYS A 114 -18.99 2.65 -6.34
CA CYS A 114 -19.64 3.88 -6.76
C CYS A 114 -20.92 3.59 -7.55
N ASN A 115 -22.03 4.27 -7.19
CA ASN A 115 -23.31 4.08 -7.87
C ASN A 115 -23.24 4.46 -9.36
N CYS A 116 -22.41 5.44 -9.75
CA CYS A 116 -22.16 5.76 -11.16
C CYS A 116 -21.55 4.61 -11.95
N GLY A 117 -20.82 3.71 -11.31
CA GLY A 117 -20.24 2.51 -11.92
C GLY A 117 -21.11 1.26 -11.80
N SER A 118 -22.35 1.39 -11.32
CA SER A 118 -23.28 0.27 -11.23
C SER A 118 -23.77 -0.17 -12.65
N PRO A 119 -24.04 -1.45 -12.87
CA PRO A 119 -24.57 -1.92 -14.16
C PRO A 119 -25.85 -1.21 -14.59
N VAL A 120 -26.69 -0.80 -13.63
CA VAL A 120 -27.96 -0.10 -13.92
C VAL A 120 -27.73 1.30 -14.50
N VAL A 121 -26.73 2.02 -13.99
CA VAL A 121 -26.41 3.38 -14.45
C VAL A 121 -25.60 3.35 -15.74
N SER A 122 -24.67 2.40 -15.87
CA SER A 122 -23.78 2.29 -17.04
C SER A 122 -24.50 1.82 -18.31
N THR A 123 -25.59 1.05 -18.20
CA THR A 123 -26.36 0.56 -19.37
C THR A 123 -27.36 1.59 -19.92
N GLY A 124 -27.66 2.65 -19.18
CA GLY A 124 -28.67 3.67 -19.56
C GLY A 124 -28.14 4.84 -20.38
N SER A 125 -26.84 4.96 -20.59
CA SER A 125 -26.24 6.04 -21.38
C SER A 125 -25.29 5.49 -22.44
N ASN A 126 -25.35 6.05 -23.65
CA ASN A 126 -24.38 5.82 -24.73
C ASN A 126 -22.96 6.33 -24.37
N ASN A 127 -22.75 6.78 -23.15
CA ASN A 127 -21.48 7.20 -22.59
C ASN A 127 -21.08 6.17 -21.54
N ASP A 128 -19.85 5.70 -21.66
CA ASP A 128 -19.13 4.88 -20.70
C ASP A 128 -19.00 5.62 -19.37
N SER A 129 -20.13 5.66 -18.62
CA SER A 129 -20.29 6.60 -17.51
C SER A 129 -19.38 6.24 -16.33
N GLY A 130 -19.07 4.99 -16.09
CA GLY A 130 -18.11 4.54 -15.07
C GLY A 130 -18.16 5.25 -13.70
N ALA A 131 -17.49 4.72 -12.72
CA ALA A 131 -17.38 5.33 -11.39
C ALA A 131 -16.75 6.74 -11.42
N VAL A 132 -16.98 7.54 -10.38
CA VAL A 132 -16.23 8.78 -10.14
C VAL A 132 -14.76 8.41 -9.85
N THR A 133 -13.81 9.21 -10.35
CA THR A 133 -12.37 9.05 -10.09
C THR A 133 -12.01 9.53 -8.67
N VAL A 134 -12.53 8.80 -7.68
CA VAL A 134 -12.43 9.19 -6.26
C VAL A 134 -10.98 9.25 -5.81
N HIS A 135 -10.20 8.24 -6.18
CA HIS A 135 -8.79 8.09 -5.85
C HIS A 135 -7.96 9.28 -6.35
N ASP A 136 -8.13 9.63 -7.61
CA ASP A 136 -7.41 10.74 -8.23
C ASP A 136 -7.87 12.11 -7.69
N ASN A 137 -9.17 12.25 -7.40
CA ASN A 137 -9.71 13.48 -6.81
C ASN A 137 -9.18 13.69 -5.40
N GLU A 138 -9.08 12.61 -4.60
CA GLU A 138 -8.47 12.62 -3.27
C GLU A 138 -7.02 13.10 -3.34
N LEU A 139 -6.23 12.52 -4.25
CA LEU A 139 -4.84 12.91 -4.47
C LEU A 139 -4.71 14.39 -4.85
N TYR A 140 -5.53 14.85 -5.78
CA TYR A 140 -5.51 16.26 -6.21
C TYR A 140 -5.80 17.21 -5.05
N ILE A 141 -6.82 16.93 -4.25
CA ILE A 141 -7.21 17.77 -3.10
C ILE A 141 -6.03 17.90 -2.12
N ILE A 142 -5.40 16.80 -1.75
CA ILE A 142 -4.33 16.86 -0.75
C ILE A 142 -3.06 17.51 -1.29
N GLU A 143 -2.67 17.24 -2.54
CA GLU A 143 -1.49 17.89 -3.12
C GLU A 143 -1.73 19.40 -3.26
N LYS A 144 -2.94 19.81 -3.68
CA LYS A 144 -3.32 21.23 -3.72
C LYS A 144 -3.29 21.89 -2.34
N ALA A 145 -3.68 21.15 -1.29
CA ALA A 145 -3.62 21.64 0.09
C ALA A 145 -2.17 21.83 0.59
N PHE A 146 -1.24 20.98 0.17
CA PHE A 146 0.19 21.20 0.44
C PHE A 146 0.76 22.38 -0.37
N GLU A 147 0.43 22.49 -1.66
CA GLU A 147 0.88 23.58 -2.53
C GLU A 147 0.41 24.95 -2.04
N SER A 148 -0.86 25.08 -1.63
CA SER A 148 -1.44 26.32 -1.14
C SER A 148 -1.00 26.71 0.27
N GLY A 149 -0.28 25.82 1.00
CA GLY A 149 0.06 26.04 2.40
C GLY A 149 -1.10 25.84 3.38
N TYR A 150 -2.22 25.26 2.94
CA TYR A 150 -3.31 24.84 3.82
C TYR A 150 -2.81 23.75 4.81
N MET A 151 -2.00 22.80 4.31
CA MET A 151 -1.32 21.80 5.13
C MET A 151 -0.14 22.45 5.88
N LYS A 152 -0.37 22.78 7.12
CA LYS A 152 0.63 23.32 8.05
C LYS A 152 0.54 22.62 9.41
N PRO A 153 1.59 22.64 10.22
CA PRO A 153 1.59 22.01 11.55
C PRO A 153 0.42 22.48 12.41
N GLN A 154 -0.37 21.53 12.91
CA GLN A 154 -1.49 21.78 13.81
C GLN A 154 -1.08 21.39 15.25
N ILE A 155 -0.52 22.33 15.97
CA ILE A 155 -0.07 22.11 17.35
C ILE A 155 -1.31 22.17 18.26
N PRO A 156 -1.57 21.15 19.08
CA PRO A 156 -2.67 21.16 20.04
C PRO A 156 -2.56 22.35 21.00
N VAL A 157 -3.68 23.08 21.17
CA VAL A 157 -3.76 24.26 22.05
C VAL A 157 -3.42 23.89 23.49
N LYS A 158 -3.81 22.70 23.93
CA LYS A 158 -3.53 22.20 25.27
C LYS A 158 -2.95 20.77 25.18
N ARG A 159 -1.82 20.56 25.86
CA ARG A 159 -1.26 19.23 26.06
C ARG A 159 -1.83 18.58 27.32
N SER A 160 -2.12 17.30 27.27
CA SER A 160 -2.37 16.49 28.45
C SER A 160 -1.04 16.07 29.09
N ASP A 161 -1.08 15.67 30.36
CA ASP A 161 0.10 15.12 31.03
C ASP A 161 0.38 13.66 30.61
N LYS A 162 -0.45 13.07 29.73
CA LYS A 162 -0.36 11.68 29.31
C LYS A 162 0.69 11.48 28.23
N LYS A 163 1.54 10.47 28.43
CA LYS A 163 2.56 10.01 27.50
C LYS A 163 2.09 8.70 26.84
N VAL A 164 2.09 8.66 25.52
CA VAL A 164 1.68 7.46 24.78
C VAL A 164 2.83 6.99 23.88
N ALA A 165 3.21 5.72 24.04
CA ALA A 165 4.16 5.05 23.15
C ALA A 165 3.40 4.38 21.98
N VAL A 166 3.85 4.60 20.75
CA VAL A 166 3.37 3.89 19.56
C VAL A 166 4.50 3.02 19.04
N ILE A 167 4.30 1.72 18.96
CA ILE A 167 5.33 0.76 18.56
C ILE A 167 5.12 0.39 17.10
N GLY A 168 5.97 0.95 16.24
CA GLY A 168 5.92 0.84 14.78
C GLY A 168 5.41 2.11 14.11
N ALA A 169 6.19 2.65 13.16
CA ALA A 169 5.88 3.84 12.38
C ALA A 169 5.31 3.50 10.99
N GLY A 170 4.63 2.35 10.83
CA GLY A 170 3.84 2.04 9.64
C GLY A 170 2.54 2.85 9.60
N PRO A 171 1.69 2.68 8.54
CA PRO A 171 0.46 3.44 8.38
C PRO A 171 -0.44 3.46 9.61
N ALA A 172 -0.61 2.32 10.28
CA ALA A 172 -1.44 2.20 11.48
C ALA A 172 -0.87 3.00 12.65
N GLY A 173 0.46 2.90 12.88
CA GLY A 173 1.12 3.64 13.96
C GLY A 173 1.15 5.13 13.72
N LEU A 174 1.40 5.55 12.48
CA LEU A 174 1.35 6.97 12.11
C LEU A 174 -0.07 7.55 12.30
N ALA A 175 -1.13 6.81 11.89
CA ALA A 175 -2.50 7.25 12.10
C ALA A 175 -2.86 7.33 13.60
N ALA A 176 -2.46 6.35 14.39
CA ALA A 176 -2.65 6.40 15.84
C ALA A 176 -1.92 7.60 16.47
N ALA A 177 -0.66 7.84 16.06
CA ALA A 177 0.14 8.96 16.55
C ALA A 177 -0.48 10.32 16.18
N ASP A 178 -0.95 10.49 14.94
CA ASP A 178 -1.63 11.68 14.46
C ASP A 178 -2.87 11.99 15.32
N TRP A 179 -3.77 11.01 15.48
CA TRP A 179 -4.99 11.21 16.25
C TRP A 179 -4.75 11.44 17.74
N LEU A 180 -3.79 10.74 18.34
CA LEU A 180 -3.43 10.93 19.76
C LEU A 180 -2.78 12.30 19.98
N ASN A 181 -1.91 12.74 19.06
CA ASN A 181 -1.28 14.05 19.11
C ASN A 181 -2.31 15.18 18.99
N ARG A 182 -3.25 15.09 18.04
CA ARG A 182 -4.36 16.07 17.87
C ARG A 182 -5.22 16.19 19.13
N ARG A 183 -5.37 15.10 19.90
CA ARG A 183 -6.07 15.11 21.19
C ARG A 183 -5.24 15.66 22.33
N GLY A 184 -4.02 16.11 22.08
CA GLY A 184 -3.13 16.75 23.04
C GLY A 184 -2.25 15.79 23.83
N HIS A 185 -2.21 14.49 23.54
CA HIS A 185 -1.31 13.57 24.22
C HIS A 185 0.15 13.79 23.76
N ASN A 186 1.11 13.47 24.64
CA ASN A 186 2.52 13.44 24.30
C ASN A 186 2.85 12.10 23.67
N VAL A 187 3.08 12.08 22.36
CA VAL A 187 3.24 10.86 21.60
C VAL A 187 4.69 10.63 21.18
N THR A 188 5.21 9.43 21.46
CA THR A 188 6.51 8.97 20.99
C THR A 188 6.32 7.70 20.16
N VAL A 189 6.80 7.72 18.93
CA VAL A 189 6.76 6.59 18.00
C VAL A 189 8.12 5.91 17.97
N PHE A 190 8.15 4.62 18.25
CA PHE A 190 9.35 3.78 18.19
C PHE A 190 9.35 2.99 16.89
N GLU A 191 10.38 3.14 16.08
CA GLU A 191 10.52 2.45 14.79
C GLU A 191 11.85 1.69 14.72
N ARG A 192 11.80 0.43 14.32
CA ARG A 192 13.00 -0.42 14.20
C ARG A 192 13.88 -0.06 13.01
N GLU A 193 13.30 0.55 11.98
CA GLU A 193 14.03 0.99 10.80
C GLU A 193 14.63 2.39 11.02
N ASP A 194 15.49 2.79 10.10
CA ASP A 194 16.11 4.12 10.06
C ASP A 194 15.17 5.24 9.61
N LYS A 195 14.00 4.90 9.04
CA LYS A 195 12.95 5.83 8.60
C LYS A 195 11.56 5.35 8.96
N ALA A 196 10.65 6.30 9.20
CA ALA A 196 9.23 6.03 9.37
C ALA A 196 8.54 5.72 8.04
N GLY A 197 7.37 5.10 8.10
CA GLY A 197 6.51 4.77 6.97
C GLY A 197 6.21 3.28 6.85
N GLY A 198 7.01 2.41 7.49
CA GLY A 198 6.83 0.96 7.38
C GLY A 198 6.83 0.50 5.91
N LEU A 199 5.77 -0.16 5.44
CA LEU A 199 5.66 -0.59 4.04
C LEU A 199 5.51 0.58 3.06
N LEU A 200 5.01 1.74 3.45
CA LEU A 200 5.00 2.94 2.60
C LEU A 200 6.42 3.38 2.23
N MET A 201 7.36 3.23 3.18
CA MET A 201 8.76 3.56 2.95
C MET A 201 9.50 2.42 2.25
N TYR A 202 9.43 1.19 2.79
CA TYR A 202 10.32 0.10 2.41
C TYR A 202 9.64 -1.13 1.77
N GLY A 203 8.33 -1.07 1.50
CA GLY A 203 7.60 -2.13 0.80
C GLY A 203 7.09 -1.71 -0.57
N ILE A 204 6.56 -0.49 -0.67
CA ILE A 204 6.04 0.07 -1.92
C ILE A 204 7.20 0.72 -2.69
N PRO A 205 7.37 0.44 -3.99
CA PRO A 205 8.44 1.05 -4.78
C PRO A 205 8.28 2.56 -4.95
N ASN A 206 9.40 3.26 -5.21
CA ASN A 206 9.39 4.73 -5.37
C ASN A 206 8.51 5.20 -6.53
N MET A 207 8.44 4.42 -7.61
CA MET A 207 7.59 4.75 -8.77
C MET A 207 6.08 4.68 -8.51
N LYS A 208 5.63 4.07 -7.41
CA LYS A 208 4.23 4.12 -6.95
C LYS A 208 4.00 5.16 -5.86
N LEU A 209 5.00 5.42 -5.04
CA LEU A 209 4.96 6.39 -3.95
C LEU A 209 6.36 6.95 -3.72
N ASP A 210 6.59 8.19 -4.14
CA ASP A 210 7.85 8.89 -3.93
C ASP A 210 8.11 9.04 -2.41
N LYS A 211 9.31 8.66 -1.97
CA LYS A 211 9.67 8.66 -0.55
C LYS A 211 9.74 10.06 0.04
N LYS A 212 9.92 11.08 -0.78
CA LYS A 212 9.81 12.49 -0.38
C LYS A 212 8.40 12.83 0.15
N ILE A 213 7.36 12.20 -0.37
CA ILE A 213 5.98 12.38 0.13
C ILE A 213 5.82 11.80 1.53
N VAL A 214 6.45 10.64 1.79
CA VAL A 214 6.47 10.06 3.14
C VAL A 214 7.25 10.95 4.10
N ASP A 215 8.47 11.35 3.70
CA ASP A 215 9.32 12.24 4.51
C ASP A 215 8.59 13.59 4.79
N ARG A 216 7.90 14.18 3.80
CA ARG A 216 7.08 15.41 3.95
C ARG A 216 6.05 15.28 5.09
N ARG A 217 5.33 14.15 5.14
CA ARG A 217 4.35 13.89 6.21
C ARG A 217 5.00 13.71 7.57
N ILE A 218 6.12 13.00 7.64
CA ILE A 218 6.84 12.78 8.89
C ILE A 218 7.36 14.11 9.47
N GLU A 219 7.91 14.98 8.62
CA GLU A 219 8.36 16.31 9.07
C GLU A 219 7.19 17.18 9.57
N LEU A 220 6.02 17.11 8.92
CA LEU A 220 4.82 17.78 9.41
C LEU A 220 4.43 17.26 10.81
N MET A 221 4.37 15.94 11.01
CA MET A 221 4.05 15.34 12.32
C MET A 221 5.06 15.69 13.41
N LYS A 222 6.36 15.74 13.06
CA LYS A 222 7.40 16.23 13.98
C LYS A 222 7.17 17.68 14.40
N ALA A 223 6.84 18.54 13.43
CA ALA A 223 6.54 19.95 13.70
C ALA A 223 5.27 20.13 14.56
N GLU A 224 4.33 19.19 14.52
CA GLU A 224 3.15 19.10 15.39
C GLU A 224 3.46 18.59 16.80
N GLY A 225 4.68 18.07 17.04
CA GLY A 225 5.19 17.63 18.34
C GLY A 225 5.19 16.13 18.57
N VAL A 226 4.96 15.30 17.52
CA VAL A 226 5.17 13.85 17.59
C VAL A 226 6.67 13.57 17.61
N GLN A 227 7.13 12.79 18.59
CA GLN A 227 8.51 12.35 18.70
C GLN A 227 8.72 11.02 17.97
N PHE A 228 9.85 10.85 17.29
CA PHE A 228 10.23 9.61 16.61
C PHE A 228 11.59 9.13 17.12
N ILE A 229 11.65 7.85 17.48
CA ILE A 229 12.89 7.16 17.87
C ILE A 229 13.09 6.04 16.84
N PHE A 230 14.10 6.22 15.99
CA PHE A 230 14.46 5.27 14.95
C PHE A 230 15.51 4.26 15.43
N ASN A 231 15.69 3.16 14.68
CA ASN A 231 16.58 2.06 15.04
C ASN A 231 16.24 1.44 16.41
N ALA A 232 14.99 1.55 16.84
CA ALA A 232 14.47 1.05 18.10
C ALA A 232 13.66 -0.24 17.87
N ASP A 233 14.33 -1.39 17.82
CA ASP A 233 13.68 -2.69 17.71
C ASP A 233 13.20 -3.17 19.09
N VAL A 234 11.96 -2.78 19.42
CA VAL A 234 11.38 -3.00 20.75
C VAL A 234 11.16 -4.49 21.01
N GLY A 235 11.71 -4.98 22.08
CA GLY A 235 11.74 -6.39 22.47
C GLY A 235 13.01 -7.13 22.02
N ARG A 236 13.93 -6.44 21.32
CA ARG A 236 15.28 -6.93 20.98
C ARG A 236 16.35 -5.93 21.43
N SER A 237 16.59 -4.88 20.63
CA SER A 237 17.60 -3.85 20.95
C SER A 237 17.06 -2.74 21.85
N TYR A 238 15.74 -2.61 22.01
CA TYR A 238 15.10 -1.61 22.86
C TYR A 238 14.17 -2.26 23.88
N SER A 239 14.25 -1.83 25.16
CA SER A 239 13.54 -2.47 26.26
C SER A 239 12.04 -2.16 26.28
N ALA A 240 11.19 -3.17 26.13
CA ALA A 240 9.74 -3.05 26.31
C ALA A 240 9.38 -2.71 27.78
N ASN A 241 10.13 -3.22 28.76
CA ASN A 241 9.90 -2.94 30.17
C ASN A 241 10.12 -1.46 30.49
N GLN A 242 11.14 -0.84 29.90
CA GLN A 242 11.38 0.60 30.05
C GLN A 242 10.21 1.41 29.49
N ILE A 243 9.69 1.04 28.31
CA ILE A 243 8.52 1.70 27.72
C ILE A 243 7.29 1.55 28.64
N MET A 244 7.06 0.38 29.21
CA MET A 244 5.93 0.15 30.14
C MET A 244 6.05 1.00 31.44
N GLN A 245 7.25 1.38 31.84
CA GLN A 245 7.47 2.23 33.00
C GLN A 245 7.33 3.73 32.69
N ASP A 246 7.77 4.16 31.49
CA ASP A 246 7.88 5.57 31.12
C ASP A 246 6.62 6.15 30.48
N PHE A 247 5.69 5.31 30.02
CA PHE A 247 4.49 5.71 29.29
C PHE A 247 3.21 5.26 29.98
N ASP A 248 2.18 6.12 29.93
CA ASP A 248 0.85 5.83 30.50
C ASP A 248 0.05 4.82 29.66
N ALA A 249 0.30 4.77 28.33
CA ALA A 249 -0.37 3.87 27.42
C ALA A 249 0.54 3.46 26.25
N ILE A 250 0.28 2.29 25.67
CA ILE A 250 1.07 1.74 24.58
C ILE A 250 0.14 1.26 23.46
N ALA A 251 0.41 1.68 22.22
CA ALA A 251 -0.27 1.21 21.02
C ALA A 251 0.67 0.30 20.21
N LEU A 252 0.34 -0.99 20.10
CA LEU A 252 1.12 -1.94 19.30
C LEU A 252 0.69 -1.88 17.83
N CYS A 253 1.55 -1.31 16.99
CA CYS A 253 1.32 -1.10 15.56
C CYS A 253 2.42 -1.73 14.69
N CYS A 254 2.96 -2.88 15.12
CA CYS A 254 4.15 -3.52 14.53
C CYS A 254 3.91 -4.16 13.15
N GLY A 255 2.65 -4.26 12.71
CA GLY A 255 2.28 -4.88 11.44
C GLY A 255 2.42 -6.42 11.45
N ALA A 256 2.21 -7.03 10.29
CA ALA A 256 2.35 -8.47 10.06
C ALA A 256 3.58 -8.70 9.17
N LYS A 257 4.75 -8.88 9.77
CA LYS A 257 6.02 -9.03 9.04
C LYS A 257 6.57 -10.46 8.99
N LYS A 258 5.91 -11.43 9.65
CA LYS A 258 6.29 -12.84 9.55
C LYS A 258 5.93 -13.35 8.16
N ALA A 259 6.93 -13.36 7.26
CA ALA A 259 6.72 -13.80 5.88
C ALA A 259 6.33 -15.28 5.83
N ARG A 260 5.50 -15.63 4.84
CA ARG A 260 5.18 -17.01 4.54
C ARG A 260 6.35 -17.64 3.79
N ALA A 261 6.90 -18.72 4.34
CA ALA A 261 7.91 -19.50 3.67
C ALA A 261 7.33 -20.20 2.44
N LEU A 262 8.19 -20.45 1.44
CA LEU A 262 7.88 -21.30 0.31
C LEU A 262 8.08 -22.77 0.74
N ASN A 263 7.10 -23.61 0.47
CA ASN A 263 7.21 -25.05 0.68
C ASN A 263 7.74 -25.71 -0.60
N ALA A 264 9.06 -25.71 -0.79
CA ALA A 264 9.75 -26.28 -1.94
C ALA A 264 10.99 -27.03 -1.49
N GLU A 265 11.32 -28.13 -2.17
CA GLU A 265 12.59 -28.84 -1.93
C GLU A 265 13.78 -27.92 -2.24
N GLY A 266 14.85 -28.01 -1.45
CA GLY A 266 16.05 -27.18 -1.61
C GLY A 266 15.97 -25.79 -1.00
N MET A 267 14.84 -25.41 -0.40
CA MET A 267 14.68 -24.09 0.23
C MET A 267 15.54 -23.92 1.50
N ASP A 268 15.80 -24.99 2.21
CA ASP A 268 16.66 -25.08 3.40
C ASP A 268 18.16 -24.97 3.10
N LEU A 269 18.54 -25.22 1.86
CA LEU A 269 19.92 -25.08 1.37
C LEU A 269 20.32 -23.62 1.14
N LEU A 270 19.36 -22.72 1.07
CA LEU A 270 19.55 -21.32 0.73
C LEU A 270 19.28 -20.43 1.95
N LYS A 271 20.31 -19.75 2.40
CA LYS A 271 20.16 -18.81 3.52
C LYS A 271 19.40 -17.58 3.07
N THR A 272 18.22 -17.37 3.62
CA THR A 272 17.47 -16.12 3.50
C THR A 272 18.09 -15.10 4.46
N GLY A 273 19.05 -14.32 3.99
CA GLY A 273 19.77 -13.38 4.83
C GLY A 273 19.25 -11.96 4.69
N SER A 274 19.36 -11.15 5.76
CA SER A 274 19.07 -9.72 5.76
C SER A 274 20.12 -8.86 5.03
N SER A 275 21.23 -9.43 4.61
CA SER A 275 22.40 -8.76 4.02
C SER A 275 22.68 -9.11 2.57
N GLY A 276 21.67 -9.54 1.82
CA GLY A 276 21.83 -9.85 0.39
C GLY A 276 21.17 -11.16 0.00
N ALA A 277 21.10 -11.40 -1.31
CA ALA A 277 20.58 -12.64 -1.87
C ALA A 277 21.66 -13.72 -1.87
N GLU A 278 22.19 -14.10 -0.69
CA GLU A 278 23.09 -15.27 -0.61
C GLU A 278 22.35 -16.47 -1.20
N GLY A 279 22.90 -17.05 -2.26
CA GLY A 279 22.28 -18.15 -2.98
C GLY A 279 21.17 -17.76 -3.98
N GLY A 280 20.81 -16.48 -4.15
CA GLY A 280 19.84 -16.03 -5.14
C GLY A 280 18.38 -16.22 -4.73
N VAL A 281 18.06 -16.42 -3.44
CA VAL A 281 16.69 -16.50 -2.92
C VAL A 281 16.48 -15.48 -1.82
N MET A 282 15.39 -14.72 -1.90
CA MET A 282 15.03 -13.75 -0.85
C MET A 282 13.52 -13.48 -0.79
N PHE A 283 13.08 -12.92 0.33
CA PHE A 283 11.71 -12.43 0.43
C PHE A 283 11.53 -11.14 -0.37
N ALA A 284 10.41 -11.03 -1.04
CA ALA A 284 10.06 -9.89 -1.90
C ALA A 284 10.17 -8.54 -1.18
N VAL A 285 9.74 -8.46 0.09
CA VAL A 285 9.81 -7.21 0.86
C VAL A 285 11.25 -6.82 1.18
N ASP A 286 12.15 -7.77 1.40
CA ASP A 286 13.57 -7.50 1.62
C ASP A 286 14.23 -6.98 0.33
N PHE A 287 13.88 -7.57 -0.82
CA PHE A 287 14.27 -7.06 -2.14
C PHE A 287 13.80 -5.62 -2.36
N LEU A 288 12.49 -5.35 -2.18
CA LEU A 288 11.91 -4.01 -2.36
C LEU A 288 12.50 -2.98 -1.40
N LYS A 289 12.82 -3.40 -0.15
CA LYS A 289 13.52 -2.56 0.83
C LYS A 289 14.93 -2.20 0.34
N ALA A 290 15.71 -3.18 -0.13
CA ALA A 290 17.06 -2.96 -0.64
C ALA A 290 17.04 -2.02 -1.87
N VAL A 291 16.14 -2.27 -2.83
CA VAL A 291 15.94 -1.39 -4.00
C VAL A 291 15.59 0.03 -3.56
N THR A 292 14.66 0.20 -2.63
CA THR A 292 14.27 1.53 -2.16
C THR A 292 15.42 2.26 -1.46
N LYS A 293 16.20 1.56 -0.62
CA LYS A 293 17.39 2.14 0.02
C LYS A 293 18.41 2.58 -1.02
N SER A 294 18.64 1.77 -2.06
CA SER A 294 19.52 2.12 -3.17
C SER A 294 19.03 3.34 -3.97
N VAL A 295 17.71 3.43 -4.20
CA VAL A 295 17.10 4.62 -4.84
C VAL A 295 17.31 5.87 -4.00
N ILE A 296 17.03 5.82 -2.69
CA ILE A 296 17.19 6.96 -1.78
C ILE A 296 18.65 7.40 -1.70
N ALA A 297 19.59 6.47 -1.54
CA ALA A 297 21.00 6.76 -1.43
C ALA A 297 21.55 7.39 -2.72
N THR A 298 21.22 6.81 -3.87
CA THR A 298 21.64 7.33 -5.18
C THR A 298 21.03 8.70 -5.46
N SER A 299 19.73 8.89 -5.21
CA SER A 299 19.05 10.17 -5.40
C SER A 299 19.66 11.26 -4.50
N GLY A 300 19.83 10.97 -3.22
CA GLY A 300 20.38 11.93 -2.27
C GLY A 300 21.83 12.35 -2.56
N ALA A 301 22.63 11.48 -3.19
CA ALA A 301 23.99 11.80 -3.63
C ALA A 301 24.01 12.69 -4.89
N LEU A 302 23.19 12.35 -5.89
CA LEU A 302 23.20 12.98 -7.21
C LEU A 302 22.43 14.30 -7.27
N GLU A 303 21.34 14.45 -6.50
CA GLU A 303 20.56 15.70 -6.41
C GLU A 303 21.42 16.87 -5.89
N LYS A 304 22.38 16.60 -4.99
CA LYS A 304 23.33 17.62 -4.51
C LYS A 304 24.17 18.26 -5.60
N ILE A 305 24.34 17.57 -6.73
CA ILE A 305 25.11 18.03 -7.89
C ILE A 305 24.22 18.24 -9.12
N GLY A 306 22.88 18.25 -8.94
CA GLY A 306 21.91 18.53 -10.02
C GLY A 306 21.76 17.41 -11.04
N ILE A 307 22.14 16.18 -10.72
CA ILE A 307 22.04 15.02 -11.62
C ILE A 307 20.90 14.11 -11.16
N GLU A 308 20.08 13.67 -12.11
CA GLU A 308 19.07 12.65 -11.86
C GLU A 308 19.68 11.23 -11.88
N PRO A 309 19.30 10.35 -10.95
CA PRO A 309 19.82 8.99 -10.91
C PRO A 309 19.31 8.17 -12.10
N ALA A 310 20.22 7.51 -12.81
CA ALA A 310 19.88 6.50 -13.79
C ALA A 310 19.72 5.12 -13.13
N ASN A 311 18.91 4.24 -13.73
CA ASN A 311 18.70 2.87 -13.24
C ASN A 311 20.03 2.10 -13.03
N LYS A 312 21.02 2.33 -13.91
CA LYS A 312 22.34 1.68 -13.79
C LYS A 312 23.05 2.04 -12.48
N GLN A 313 22.98 3.31 -12.04
CA GLN A 313 23.59 3.74 -10.79
C GLN A 313 22.88 3.12 -9.58
N ILE A 314 21.55 3.00 -9.64
CA ILE A 314 20.76 2.32 -8.62
C ILE A 314 21.12 0.82 -8.57
N SER A 315 21.27 0.16 -9.72
CA SER A 315 21.69 -1.23 -9.82
C SER A 315 23.10 -1.43 -9.21
N GLN A 316 24.04 -0.54 -9.49
CA GLN A 316 25.38 -0.58 -8.91
C GLN A 316 25.37 -0.42 -7.39
N MET A 317 24.56 0.51 -6.87
CA MET A 317 24.39 0.71 -5.43
C MET A 317 23.78 -0.53 -4.77
N LEU A 318 22.78 -1.16 -5.42
CA LEU A 318 22.14 -2.38 -4.95
C LEU A 318 23.14 -3.55 -4.82
N VAL A 319 24.03 -3.70 -5.78
CA VAL A 319 25.11 -4.71 -5.73
C VAL A 319 26.13 -4.36 -4.63
N GLN A 320 26.55 -3.10 -4.56
CA GLN A 320 27.56 -2.65 -3.60
C GLN A 320 27.10 -2.80 -2.15
N ASP A 321 25.87 -2.36 -1.82
CA ASP A 321 25.40 -2.27 -0.44
C ASP A 321 24.70 -3.54 0.03
N PHE A 322 24.11 -4.31 -0.91
CA PHE A 322 23.26 -5.47 -0.58
C PHE A 322 23.69 -6.77 -1.27
N GLY A 323 24.66 -6.76 -2.18
CA GLY A 323 25.08 -7.95 -2.92
C GLY A 323 24.02 -8.51 -3.86
N ILE A 324 23.01 -7.71 -4.25
CA ILE A 324 21.87 -8.15 -5.08
C ILE A 324 22.11 -7.74 -6.52
N GLU A 325 22.35 -8.71 -7.39
CA GLU A 325 22.53 -8.52 -8.82
C GLU A 325 21.24 -8.90 -9.57
N VAL A 326 20.72 -7.99 -10.39
CA VAL A 326 19.49 -8.18 -11.17
C VAL A 326 19.74 -8.04 -12.67
N GLU A 327 20.71 -7.23 -13.07
CA GLU A 327 21.04 -6.98 -14.48
C GLU A 327 21.44 -8.29 -15.19
N GLY A 328 20.76 -8.61 -16.28
CA GLY A 328 20.99 -9.82 -17.05
C GLY A 328 20.50 -11.13 -16.44
N LYS A 329 19.83 -11.10 -15.28
CA LYS A 329 19.35 -12.29 -14.55
C LYS A 329 17.95 -12.71 -14.98
N ASN A 330 17.68 -14.02 -14.87
CA ASN A 330 16.34 -14.59 -14.97
C ASN A 330 15.70 -14.50 -13.57
N VAL A 331 14.66 -13.68 -13.42
CA VAL A 331 14.00 -13.43 -12.14
C VAL A 331 12.69 -14.22 -12.10
N ILE A 332 12.49 -15.00 -11.05
CA ILE A 332 11.22 -15.66 -10.78
C ILE A 332 10.63 -15.10 -9.48
N ILE A 333 9.33 -14.76 -9.53
CA ILE A 333 8.57 -14.20 -8.42
C ILE A 333 7.45 -15.17 -8.07
N VAL A 334 7.36 -15.59 -6.81
CA VAL A 334 6.30 -16.48 -6.32
C VAL A 334 5.25 -15.68 -5.58
N GLY A 335 4.08 -15.53 -6.21
CA GLY A 335 2.92 -14.79 -5.71
C GLY A 335 2.41 -13.77 -6.72
N GLY A 336 1.12 -13.85 -7.05
CA GLY A 336 0.44 -13.03 -8.09
C GLY A 336 -0.12 -11.70 -7.60
N GLY A 337 0.09 -11.31 -6.32
CA GLY A 337 -0.45 -10.08 -5.74
C GLY A 337 0.37 -8.82 -6.05
N ASP A 338 -0.04 -7.70 -5.44
CA ASP A 338 0.58 -6.37 -5.63
C ASP A 338 2.09 -6.38 -5.33
N THR A 339 2.53 -7.08 -4.28
CA THR A 339 3.97 -7.21 -3.95
C THR A 339 4.76 -7.88 -5.07
N GLY A 340 4.18 -8.93 -5.69
CA GLY A 340 4.80 -9.60 -6.84
C GLY A 340 4.89 -8.69 -8.05
N ASN A 341 3.83 -7.92 -8.33
CA ASN A 341 3.82 -6.92 -9.40
C ASN A 341 4.86 -5.80 -9.15
N ASP A 342 5.02 -5.36 -7.89
CA ASP A 342 6.03 -4.38 -7.50
C ASP A 342 7.47 -4.91 -7.69
N CYS A 343 7.70 -6.19 -7.40
CA CYS A 343 8.96 -6.86 -7.70
C CYS A 343 9.21 -6.95 -9.21
N CYS A 344 8.17 -7.27 -10.01
CA CYS A 344 8.25 -7.33 -11.46
C CYS A 344 8.72 -5.99 -12.05
N GLY A 345 8.01 -4.89 -11.74
CA GLY A 345 8.37 -3.56 -12.21
C GLY A 345 9.74 -3.09 -11.74
N SER A 346 10.17 -3.48 -10.52
CA SER A 346 11.50 -3.16 -10.00
C SER A 346 12.60 -3.93 -10.72
N ALA A 347 12.41 -5.25 -10.94
CA ALA A 347 13.37 -6.09 -11.67
C ALA A 347 13.56 -5.63 -13.12
N ILE A 348 12.47 -5.23 -13.79
CA ILE A 348 12.50 -4.68 -15.15
C ILE A 348 13.36 -3.43 -15.22
N ARG A 349 13.21 -2.50 -14.26
CA ARG A 349 14.01 -1.26 -14.18
C ARG A 349 15.48 -1.53 -13.89
N LEU A 350 15.77 -2.55 -13.14
CA LEU A 350 17.14 -2.99 -12.80
C LEU A 350 17.79 -3.82 -13.90
N GLY A 351 17.13 -4.02 -15.05
CA GLY A 351 17.73 -4.63 -16.22
C GLY A 351 17.70 -6.16 -16.25
N CYS A 352 16.73 -6.81 -15.61
CA CYS A 352 16.59 -8.27 -15.68
C CYS A 352 16.50 -8.76 -17.14
N LYS A 353 16.99 -9.97 -17.41
CA LYS A 353 16.92 -10.64 -18.70
C LYS A 353 15.51 -11.14 -18.99
N SER A 354 14.86 -11.69 -17.97
CA SER A 354 13.48 -12.16 -18.01
C SER A 354 12.83 -12.04 -16.63
N VAL A 355 11.51 -11.96 -16.60
CA VAL A 355 10.73 -12.03 -15.37
C VAL A 355 9.55 -12.97 -15.55
N THR A 356 9.33 -13.86 -14.58
CA THR A 356 8.17 -14.76 -14.52
C THR A 356 7.55 -14.66 -13.14
N GLN A 357 6.23 -14.45 -13.10
CA GLN A 357 5.48 -14.36 -11.83
C GLN A 357 4.55 -15.58 -11.72
N ILE A 358 4.77 -16.40 -10.71
CA ILE A 358 4.06 -17.67 -10.49
C ILE A 358 2.93 -17.44 -9.49
N GLU A 359 1.70 -17.84 -9.86
CA GLU A 359 0.50 -17.75 -9.05
C GLU A 359 -0.20 -19.11 -8.95
N MET A 360 -0.48 -19.55 -7.72
CA MET A 360 -1.17 -20.84 -7.49
C MET A 360 -2.67 -20.77 -7.74
N MET A 361 -3.25 -19.57 -7.77
CA MET A 361 -4.67 -19.38 -8.06
C MET A 361 -4.95 -19.46 -9.55
N PRO A 362 -6.16 -19.85 -9.95
CA PRO A 362 -6.56 -19.78 -11.35
C PRO A 362 -6.59 -18.34 -11.86
N CYS A 363 -6.37 -18.17 -13.16
CA CYS A 363 -6.50 -16.88 -13.82
C CYS A 363 -7.90 -16.29 -13.58
N PRO A 364 -8.01 -15.06 -13.04
CA PRO A 364 -9.30 -14.42 -12.87
C PRO A 364 -10.01 -14.21 -14.20
N PRO A 365 -11.37 -14.25 -14.25
CA PRO A 365 -12.11 -13.97 -15.46
C PRO A 365 -11.96 -12.51 -15.91
N LEU A 366 -12.17 -12.22 -17.19
CA LEU A 366 -12.13 -10.84 -17.71
C LEU A 366 -13.29 -9.99 -17.20
N GLU A 367 -14.45 -10.61 -16.95
CA GLU A 367 -15.66 -9.95 -16.47
C GLU A 367 -16.12 -10.52 -15.13
N ARG A 368 -17.00 -9.79 -14.44
CA ARG A 368 -17.57 -10.25 -13.17
C ARG A 368 -18.38 -11.52 -13.37
N ALA A 369 -18.07 -12.54 -12.59
CA ALA A 369 -18.89 -13.74 -12.51
C ALA A 369 -20.25 -13.46 -11.83
N ALA A 370 -21.27 -14.26 -12.10
CA ALA A 370 -22.61 -14.12 -11.51
C ALA A 370 -22.61 -14.15 -9.97
N ASN A 371 -21.68 -14.86 -9.34
CA ASN A 371 -21.50 -14.93 -7.89
C ASN A 371 -20.65 -13.78 -7.32
N ASN A 372 -20.24 -12.82 -8.15
CA ASN A 372 -19.50 -11.62 -7.74
C ASN A 372 -20.16 -10.33 -8.27
N PRO A 373 -21.44 -10.08 -7.90
CA PRO A 373 -22.17 -8.92 -8.40
C PRO A 373 -21.65 -7.61 -7.81
N TRP A 374 -21.91 -6.48 -8.52
CA TRP A 374 -21.77 -5.15 -7.93
C TRP A 374 -22.67 -5.05 -6.67
N PRO A 375 -22.26 -4.36 -5.59
CA PRO A 375 -21.08 -3.53 -5.43
C PRO A 375 -19.87 -4.23 -4.81
N GLN A 376 -19.81 -5.56 -4.82
CA GLN A 376 -18.66 -6.29 -4.30
C GLN A 376 -17.38 -5.91 -5.05
N TRP A 377 -16.23 -6.12 -4.39
CA TRP A 377 -14.93 -6.01 -5.06
C TRP A 377 -14.88 -6.91 -6.31
N PRO A 378 -14.50 -6.39 -7.50
CA PRO A 378 -14.44 -7.20 -8.71
C PRO A 378 -13.29 -8.22 -8.63
N LYS A 379 -13.63 -9.50 -8.78
CA LYS A 379 -12.66 -10.60 -8.88
C LYS A 379 -12.37 -10.86 -10.37
N THR A 380 -11.86 -9.84 -11.05
CA THR A 380 -11.56 -9.88 -12.48
C THR A 380 -10.06 -9.73 -12.73
N LEU A 381 -9.61 -10.18 -13.89
CA LEU A 381 -8.23 -10.01 -14.31
C LEU A 381 -7.88 -8.52 -14.41
N LYS A 382 -6.84 -8.14 -13.69
CA LYS A 382 -6.21 -6.82 -13.77
C LYS A 382 -4.85 -6.97 -14.41
N VAL A 383 -4.54 -6.15 -15.40
CA VAL A 383 -3.18 -5.96 -15.85
C VAL A 383 -2.65 -4.73 -15.13
N ASP A 384 -1.76 -4.94 -14.16
CA ASP A 384 -1.15 -3.87 -13.39
C ASP A 384 0.18 -3.46 -14.03
N TYR A 385 0.77 -2.35 -13.58
CA TYR A 385 1.88 -1.67 -14.23
C TYR A 385 3.10 -2.58 -14.52
N GLY A 386 3.47 -3.49 -13.60
CA GLY A 386 4.60 -4.40 -13.81
C GLY A 386 4.33 -5.44 -14.90
N ALA A 387 3.09 -5.93 -15.00
CA ALA A 387 2.68 -6.80 -16.09
C ALA A 387 2.62 -6.05 -17.43
N GLU A 388 2.10 -4.80 -17.47
CA GLU A 388 2.13 -3.95 -18.67
C GLU A 388 3.56 -3.70 -19.17
N GLU A 389 4.47 -3.44 -18.24
CA GLU A 389 5.89 -3.21 -18.53
C GLU A 389 6.58 -4.47 -19.07
N SER A 390 6.25 -5.65 -18.51
CA SER A 390 6.72 -6.92 -19.02
C SER A 390 6.20 -7.18 -20.45
N ILE A 391 4.91 -7.01 -20.67
CA ILE A 391 4.30 -7.15 -22.01
C ILE A 391 4.98 -6.22 -23.02
N SER A 392 5.20 -4.97 -22.63
CA SER A 392 5.80 -3.97 -23.53
C SER A 392 7.28 -4.24 -23.81
N LYS A 393 8.05 -4.74 -22.83
CA LYS A 393 9.50 -4.97 -22.94
C LYS A 393 9.83 -6.35 -23.52
N PHE A 394 9.12 -7.40 -23.09
CA PHE A 394 9.43 -8.79 -23.40
C PHE A 394 8.40 -9.44 -24.36
N GLY A 395 7.28 -8.77 -24.65
CA GLY A 395 6.25 -9.25 -25.58
C GLY A 395 5.24 -10.25 -24.97
N HIS A 396 5.27 -10.49 -23.65
CA HIS A 396 4.36 -11.44 -23.00
C HIS A 396 4.04 -11.03 -21.55
N ASP A 397 2.87 -11.49 -21.08
CA ASP A 397 2.48 -11.37 -19.68
C ASP A 397 3.39 -12.24 -18.81
N PRO A 398 4.00 -11.72 -17.74
CA PRO A 398 4.91 -12.49 -16.90
C PRO A 398 4.20 -13.56 -16.04
N ARG A 399 2.87 -13.51 -15.92
CA ARG A 399 2.11 -14.32 -14.96
C ARG A 399 1.81 -15.72 -15.49
N VAL A 400 2.13 -16.70 -14.66
CA VAL A 400 1.81 -18.13 -14.88
C VAL A 400 0.89 -18.58 -13.74
N TYR A 401 -0.35 -18.90 -14.06
CA TYR A 401 -1.39 -19.28 -13.10
C TYR A 401 -1.42 -20.77 -12.84
N GLU A 402 -2.15 -21.18 -11.78
CA GLU A 402 -2.31 -22.59 -11.38
C GLU A 402 -0.97 -23.33 -11.25
N THR A 403 0.07 -22.63 -10.78
CA THR A 403 1.44 -23.14 -10.76
C THR A 403 2.13 -22.78 -9.44
N THR A 404 2.97 -23.68 -8.94
CA THR A 404 3.84 -23.43 -7.79
C THR A 404 5.26 -23.93 -8.05
N VAL A 405 6.22 -23.50 -7.20
CA VAL A 405 7.57 -24.03 -7.20
C VAL A 405 7.60 -25.29 -6.33
N LYS A 406 8.05 -26.40 -6.90
CA LYS A 406 8.21 -27.70 -6.24
C LYS A 406 9.61 -27.91 -5.69
N GLU A 407 10.62 -27.51 -6.46
CA GLU A 407 12.03 -27.75 -6.13
C GLU A 407 12.89 -26.57 -6.59
N ILE A 408 13.90 -26.22 -5.80
CA ILE A 408 14.93 -25.24 -6.13
C ILE A 408 16.20 -26.03 -6.50
N ILE A 409 16.70 -25.79 -7.70
CA ILE A 409 17.91 -26.40 -8.22
C ILE A 409 19.05 -25.40 -8.01
N SER A 410 20.09 -25.82 -7.32
CA SER A 410 21.25 -24.98 -7.02
C SER A 410 22.55 -25.67 -7.34
N GLU A 411 23.55 -24.89 -7.74
CA GLU A 411 24.93 -25.32 -7.95
C GLU A 411 25.87 -24.40 -7.17
N ASN A 412 26.81 -24.99 -6.45
CA ASN A 412 27.78 -24.24 -5.62
C ASN A 412 27.13 -23.24 -4.63
N GLY A 413 25.93 -23.56 -4.12
CA GLY A 413 25.21 -22.72 -3.17
C GLY A 413 24.43 -21.55 -3.80
N HIS A 414 24.32 -21.48 -5.14
CA HIS A 414 23.54 -20.50 -5.87
C HIS A 414 22.44 -21.17 -6.69
N ILE A 415 21.26 -20.55 -6.72
CA ILE A 415 20.14 -21.01 -7.55
C ILE A 415 20.50 -20.91 -9.04
N THR A 416 20.17 -21.95 -9.79
CA THR A 416 20.33 -21.98 -11.26
C THR A 416 19.03 -22.21 -11.99
N ALA A 417 18.06 -22.88 -11.33
CA ALA A 417 16.75 -23.14 -11.88
C ALA A 417 15.73 -23.41 -10.77
N VAL A 418 14.45 -23.36 -11.11
CA VAL A 418 13.36 -23.91 -10.31
C VAL A 418 12.60 -24.96 -11.12
N LYS A 419 12.16 -26.02 -10.44
CA LYS A 419 11.18 -26.95 -10.98
C LYS A 419 9.79 -26.51 -10.52
N THR A 420 8.93 -26.20 -11.45
CA THR A 420 7.52 -25.84 -11.20
C THR A 420 6.61 -27.03 -11.41
N ILE A 421 5.42 -27.00 -10.84
CA ILE A 421 4.35 -27.97 -11.05
C ILE A 421 3.01 -27.26 -11.12
N GLU A 422 2.12 -27.73 -11.98
CA GLU A 422 0.74 -27.23 -12.01
C GLU A 422 -0.03 -27.74 -10.79
N VAL A 423 -0.92 -26.91 -10.27
CA VAL A 423 -1.72 -27.18 -9.08
C VAL A 423 -3.18 -26.85 -9.31
N GLU A 424 -4.05 -27.54 -8.60
CA GLU A 424 -5.47 -27.22 -8.58
C GLU A 424 -6.05 -27.30 -7.15
N PHE A 425 -7.15 -26.59 -6.92
CA PHE A 425 -7.85 -26.67 -5.65
C PHE A 425 -8.97 -27.70 -5.73
N GLN A 426 -8.86 -28.75 -4.93
CA GLN A 426 -9.88 -29.78 -4.77
C GLN A 426 -10.55 -29.69 -3.40
N LEU A 427 -11.83 -30.12 -3.32
CA LEU A 427 -12.55 -30.31 -2.06
C LEU A 427 -12.31 -31.73 -1.58
N ILE A 428 -11.44 -31.90 -0.56
CA ILE A 428 -11.12 -33.16 0.07
C ILE A 428 -11.64 -33.08 1.51
N ASP A 429 -12.53 -33.99 1.91
CA ASP A 429 -13.19 -34.01 3.22
C ASP A 429 -13.84 -32.67 3.62
N GLY A 430 -14.46 -31.99 2.65
CA GLY A 430 -15.12 -30.69 2.84
C GLY A 430 -14.16 -29.51 3.04
N LYS A 431 -12.85 -29.71 2.95
CA LYS A 431 -11.82 -28.68 3.00
C LYS A 431 -11.19 -28.46 1.64
N ARG A 432 -11.00 -27.20 1.29
CA ARG A 432 -10.28 -26.82 0.08
C ARG A 432 -8.78 -27.09 0.25
N GLN A 433 -8.22 -28.01 -0.53
CA GLN A 433 -6.83 -28.39 -0.51
C GLN A 433 -6.18 -28.14 -1.87
N LEU A 434 -4.90 -27.77 -1.86
CA LEU A 434 -4.09 -27.63 -3.06
C LEU A 434 -3.50 -28.98 -3.43
N VAL A 435 -3.71 -29.43 -4.65
CA VAL A 435 -3.27 -30.73 -5.18
C VAL A 435 -2.37 -30.51 -6.38
N GLU A 436 -1.22 -31.19 -6.40
CA GLU A 436 -0.29 -31.16 -7.54
C GLU A 436 -0.80 -32.04 -8.69
N ARG A 437 -0.67 -31.54 -9.91
CA ARG A 437 -0.93 -32.30 -11.15
C ARG A 437 0.36 -32.99 -11.61
N GLY A 438 0.53 -34.26 -11.24
CA GLY A 438 1.71 -35.03 -11.62
C GLY A 438 1.91 -35.09 -13.15
N GLY A 439 3.19 -35.01 -13.58
CA GLY A 439 3.56 -35.04 -15.01
C GLY A 439 3.49 -33.68 -15.71
N THR A 440 3.27 -32.58 -14.95
CA THR A 440 3.24 -31.21 -15.49
C THR A 440 4.50 -30.41 -15.11
N GLU A 441 5.48 -31.08 -14.55
CA GLU A 441 6.71 -30.46 -14.09
C GLU A 441 7.47 -29.77 -15.24
N LYS A 442 7.92 -28.54 -15.00
CA LYS A 442 8.74 -27.75 -15.93
C LYS A 442 9.93 -27.19 -15.18
N THR A 443 11.10 -27.23 -15.79
CA THR A 443 12.29 -26.58 -15.25
C THR A 443 12.50 -25.23 -15.92
N LEU A 444 12.54 -24.17 -15.11
CA LEU A 444 12.74 -22.80 -15.56
C LEU A 444 14.09 -22.27 -15.07
N PRO A 445 14.89 -21.63 -15.92
CA PRO A 445 16.12 -20.97 -15.48
C PRO A 445 15.79 -19.87 -14.47
N CYS A 446 16.54 -19.82 -13.38
CA CYS A 446 16.32 -18.86 -12.32
C CYS A 446 17.65 -18.46 -11.68
N ASP A 447 18.01 -17.21 -11.74
CA ASP A 447 19.19 -16.63 -11.09
C ASP A 447 18.81 -15.88 -9.80
N LEU A 448 17.54 -15.43 -9.71
CA LEU A 448 17.00 -14.73 -8.54
C LEU A 448 15.55 -15.15 -8.31
N LEU A 449 15.26 -15.72 -7.15
CA LEU A 449 13.94 -16.14 -6.71
C LEU A 449 13.41 -15.19 -5.63
N LEU A 450 12.31 -14.50 -5.90
CA LEU A 450 11.65 -13.57 -4.99
C LEU A 450 10.36 -14.18 -4.44
N VAL A 451 10.30 -14.38 -3.11
CA VAL A 451 9.14 -14.99 -2.46
C VAL A 451 8.17 -13.91 -2.00
N ALA A 452 7.05 -13.75 -2.73
CA ALA A 452 5.97 -12.79 -2.49
C ALA A 452 4.68 -13.49 -2.00
N ALA A 453 4.79 -14.57 -1.22
CA ALA A 453 3.68 -15.42 -0.80
C ALA A 453 2.83 -14.86 0.36
N GLY A 454 3.02 -13.59 0.72
CA GLY A 454 2.30 -12.90 1.80
C GLY A 454 2.86 -13.18 3.19
N PHE A 455 2.06 -12.87 4.22
CA PHE A 455 2.46 -12.93 5.63
C PHE A 455 1.53 -13.83 6.42
N VAL A 456 2.06 -14.41 7.52
CA VAL A 456 1.30 -15.32 8.42
C VAL A 456 0.99 -14.70 9.78
N GLY A 457 1.33 -13.44 10.01
CA GLY A 457 1.07 -12.75 11.26
C GLY A 457 2.18 -11.78 11.65
N CYS A 458 2.14 -11.30 12.91
CA CYS A 458 3.18 -10.47 13.46
C CYS A 458 4.40 -11.30 13.89
N GLU A 459 5.53 -10.64 14.07
CA GLU A 459 6.70 -11.25 14.70
C GLU A 459 6.44 -11.38 16.22
N GLU A 460 6.62 -12.58 16.76
CA GLU A 460 6.17 -12.93 18.11
C GLU A 460 6.93 -12.20 19.22
N TYR A 461 8.20 -11.83 18.96
CA TYR A 461 9.07 -11.29 20.02
C TYR A 461 8.55 -9.99 20.62
N THR A 462 7.98 -9.08 19.80
CA THR A 462 7.41 -7.82 20.30
C THR A 462 6.16 -8.08 21.14
N ALA A 463 5.27 -8.96 20.68
CA ALA A 463 4.07 -9.34 21.42
C ALA A 463 4.44 -9.96 22.77
N LYS A 464 5.41 -10.89 22.79
CA LYS A 464 5.92 -11.52 24.01
C LYS A 464 6.57 -10.52 24.98
N ALA A 465 7.30 -9.52 24.45
CA ALA A 465 7.97 -8.50 25.27
C ALA A 465 6.96 -7.60 26.03
N PHE A 466 5.74 -7.44 25.49
CA PHE A 466 4.63 -6.75 26.16
C PHE A 466 3.65 -7.69 26.86
N GLY A 467 3.95 -8.98 26.96
CA GLY A 467 3.08 -9.98 27.62
C GLY A 467 1.72 -10.17 26.92
N THR A 468 1.62 -9.88 25.62
CA THR A 468 0.38 -10.05 24.86
C THR A 468 0.31 -11.44 24.22
N GLU A 469 -0.88 -12.01 24.14
CA GLU A 469 -1.14 -13.31 23.52
C GLU A 469 -1.44 -13.19 22.03
N LEU A 470 -1.01 -14.19 21.26
CA LEU A 470 -1.30 -14.31 19.83
C LEU A 470 -2.34 -15.38 19.56
N GLY A 471 -3.31 -15.05 18.73
CA GLY A 471 -4.31 -15.97 18.22
C GLY A 471 -3.78 -16.91 17.14
N PRO A 472 -4.61 -17.84 16.65
CA PRO A 472 -4.21 -18.85 15.65
C PRO A 472 -3.71 -18.27 14.33
N ARG A 473 -4.06 -17.02 14.02
CA ARG A 473 -3.61 -16.31 12.82
C ARG A 473 -2.35 -15.45 13.04
N GLY A 474 -1.66 -15.62 14.18
CA GLY A 474 -0.48 -14.83 14.52
C GLY A 474 -0.76 -13.33 14.70
N THR A 475 -1.98 -12.98 15.08
CA THR A 475 -2.39 -11.61 15.45
C THR A 475 -2.60 -11.51 16.95
N VAL A 476 -2.32 -10.35 17.52
CA VAL A 476 -2.58 -10.12 18.96
C VAL A 476 -4.07 -10.35 19.26
N ILE A 477 -4.35 -11.11 20.32
CA ILE A 477 -5.71 -11.29 20.82
C ILE A 477 -6.13 -9.97 21.47
N THR A 478 -7.18 -9.37 20.93
CA THR A 478 -7.83 -8.20 21.53
C THR A 478 -9.09 -8.68 22.26
N PRO A 479 -9.40 -8.17 23.47
CA PRO A 479 -10.71 -8.42 24.06
C PRO A 479 -11.79 -7.94 23.10
N GLU A 480 -12.98 -8.54 23.15
CA GLU A 480 -14.13 -8.07 22.40
C GLU A 480 -14.26 -6.56 22.63
N VAL A 481 -14.49 -5.83 21.54
CA VAL A 481 -14.54 -4.36 21.54
C VAL A 481 -15.46 -3.91 22.68
N VAL A 482 -14.87 -3.34 23.72
CA VAL A 482 -15.65 -2.56 24.68
C VAL A 482 -16.21 -1.41 23.86
N SER A 483 -17.49 -1.48 23.52
CA SER A 483 -18.16 -0.35 22.86
C SER A 483 -18.08 0.83 23.82
N ILE A 484 -17.21 1.76 23.52
CA ILE A 484 -17.16 3.03 24.25
C ILE A 484 -18.50 3.70 23.96
N ARG A 485 -19.36 3.78 24.95
CA ARG A 485 -20.65 4.46 24.81
C ARG A 485 -20.35 5.94 24.52
N PRO A 486 -21.12 6.62 23.66
CA PRO A 486 -20.97 8.06 23.43
C PRO A 486 -20.97 8.89 24.72
N SER A 487 -21.63 8.40 25.79
CA SER A 487 -21.63 9.01 27.13
C SER A 487 -20.27 9.00 27.84
N ASP A 488 -19.31 8.17 27.42
CA ASP A 488 -18.00 8.06 28.04
C ASP A 488 -17.01 9.10 27.46
N TYR A 489 -17.40 9.82 26.42
CA TYR A 489 -16.72 11.01 25.96
C TYR A 489 -17.23 12.21 26.75
N SER A 490 -16.50 12.66 27.75
CA SER A 490 -16.68 14.00 28.26
C SER A 490 -16.28 14.98 27.15
N THR A 491 -17.29 15.46 26.42
CA THR A 491 -17.14 16.41 25.32
C THR A 491 -16.80 17.79 25.89
N THR A 492 -15.53 18.05 26.13
CA THR A 492 -15.03 19.40 26.37
C THR A 492 -13.87 19.76 25.43
N ALA A 493 -13.85 19.18 24.23
CA ALA A 493 -13.08 19.72 23.13
C ALA A 493 -14.05 20.44 22.22
N ASP A 494 -14.12 21.74 22.36
CA ASP A 494 -14.87 22.62 21.48
C ASP A 494 -14.22 22.62 20.09
N TYR A 495 -14.77 21.82 19.16
CA TYR A 495 -14.33 21.74 17.77
C TYR A 495 -14.92 22.88 16.89
N SER A 496 -15.47 23.95 17.51
CA SER A 496 -16.07 25.07 16.79
C SER A 496 -15.08 26.02 16.13
N ALA A 497 -13.79 25.94 16.46
CA ALA A 497 -12.79 26.78 15.82
C ALA A 497 -12.23 26.12 14.55
N SER A 498 -12.79 26.49 13.40
CA SER A 498 -12.11 26.39 12.12
C SER A 498 -10.79 27.17 12.17
N PRO A 499 -9.67 26.66 11.62
CA PRO A 499 -8.40 27.41 11.58
C PRO A 499 -8.50 28.78 10.90
N ASN A 500 -9.59 29.05 10.20
CA ASN A 500 -9.83 30.26 9.42
C ASN A 500 -11.06 31.09 9.87
N GLY A 501 -11.51 30.94 11.12
CA GLY A 501 -12.51 31.85 11.68
C GLY A 501 -13.94 31.74 11.14
N TYR A 502 -14.31 30.63 10.50
CA TYR A 502 -15.69 30.37 10.12
C TYR A 502 -16.49 29.86 11.32
N THR A 503 -17.25 30.74 11.97
CA THR A 503 -18.28 30.36 12.94
C THR A 503 -19.49 29.87 12.16
N THR A 504 -19.96 28.67 12.43
CA THR A 504 -21.26 28.18 11.98
C THR A 504 -22.31 28.79 12.89
N SER A 505 -23.10 29.72 12.38
CA SER A 505 -24.42 30.09 12.92
C SER A 505 -25.44 29.04 12.52
#